data_7c72e4b980ca31267a7691bf50172355
#
_entry.id   7c72e4b980ca31267a7691bf50172355
#
_cell.length_a   1.000
_cell.length_b   1.000
_cell.length_c   1.000
_cell.angle_alpha   90.00
_cell.angle_beta   90.00
_cell.angle_gamma   90.00
#
_symmetry.space_group_name_H-M   'P 1'
#
loop_
_entity.id
_entity.type
_entity.pdbx_description
1 polymer ?
#
loop_
_entity_poly.entity_id
_entity_poly.type
_entity_poly.pdbx_seq_one_letter_code
_entity_poly.pdbx_strand_id
1 'polypeptide(L)'
;MDTFVLGITLFTMIVLTLVSIIVFARGKLVSSGDVNITINGEKTVKVPAGGKLLQTLAAEKLFVPSACGGGGTCAMCKCQVFEGGGDILPTETSHISRPEAKENWRLACQVKVKENMKIHVPDEVFSVQKWDCTVKSNTDVAT
;
A
#
# COMPACT_ATOMS: atom_id res chain seq x y z
N MET A 1 4.89 -41.65 28.76
CA MET A 1 5.23 -40.19 28.77
C MET A 1 6.17 -39.84 27.62
N ASP A 2 7.05 -40.74 27.22
CA ASP A 2 8.06 -40.48 26.19
C ASP A 2 7.49 -40.20 24.78
N THR A 3 6.40 -40.87 24.41
CA THR A 3 5.75 -40.63 23.10
C THR A 3 5.13 -39.24 22.97
N PHE A 4 4.57 -38.69 24.04
CA PHE A 4 4.03 -37.32 24.05
C PHE A 4 5.15 -36.28 23.95
N VAL A 5 6.22 -36.48 24.69
CA VAL A 5 7.40 -35.59 24.63
C VAL A 5 8.03 -35.63 23.25
N LEU A 6 8.18 -36.82 22.66
CA LEU A 6 8.68 -36.98 21.30
C LEU A 6 7.78 -36.29 20.27
N GLY A 7 6.44 -36.41 20.39
CA GLY A 7 5.52 -35.74 19.50
C GLY A 7 5.61 -34.22 19.58
N ILE A 8 5.68 -33.67 20.79
CA ILE A 8 5.80 -32.22 21.00
C ILE A 8 7.12 -31.70 20.44
N THR A 9 8.22 -32.39 20.68
CA THR A 9 9.54 -31.97 20.18
C THR A 9 9.61 -32.01 18.66
N LEU A 10 9.09 -33.07 18.04
CA LEU A 10 9.02 -33.18 16.59
C LEU A 10 8.18 -32.06 15.95
N PHE A 11 6.99 -31.82 16.50
CA PHE A 11 6.09 -30.76 16.04
C PHE A 11 6.76 -29.38 16.16
N THR A 12 7.39 -29.11 17.31
CA THR A 12 8.07 -27.82 17.53
C THR A 12 9.22 -27.62 16.56
N MET A 13 10.01 -28.68 16.29
CA MET A 13 11.08 -28.66 15.31
C MET A 13 10.57 -28.33 13.91
N ILE A 14 9.49 -28.96 13.48
CA ILE A 14 8.87 -28.71 12.17
C ILE A 14 8.41 -27.24 12.05
N VAL A 15 7.71 -26.75 13.08
CA VAL A 15 7.22 -25.35 13.09
C VAL A 15 8.39 -24.36 13.03
N LEU A 16 9.42 -24.55 13.86
CA LEU A 16 10.60 -23.69 13.86
C LEU A 16 11.35 -23.71 12.52
N THR A 17 11.44 -24.88 11.90
CA THR A 17 12.07 -25.00 10.56
C THR A 17 11.27 -24.25 9.51
N LEU A 18 9.95 -24.40 9.48
CA LEU A 18 9.07 -23.67 8.54
C LEU A 18 9.14 -22.15 8.75
N VAL A 19 9.07 -21.69 10.00
CA VAL A 19 9.21 -20.27 10.33
C VAL A 19 10.57 -19.74 9.88
N SER A 20 11.64 -20.48 10.13
CA SER A 20 12.99 -20.08 9.70
C SER A 20 13.11 -19.95 8.19
N ILE A 21 12.54 -20.91 7.44
CA ILE A 21 12.51 -20.86 5.98
C ILE A 21 11.74 -19.63 5.49
N ILE A 22 10.57 -19.35 6.08
CA ILE A 22 9.74 -18.20 5.69
C ILE A 22 10.46 -16.87 5.97
N VAL A 23 11.07 -16.73 7.16
CA VAL A 23 11.82 -15.52 7.53
C VAL A 23 13.02 -15.31 6.61
N PHE A 24 13.75 -16.38 6.31
CA PHE A 24 14.90 -16.33 5.40
C PHE A 24 14.47 -15.97 3.98
N ALA A 25 13.43 -16.62 3.46
CA ALA A 25 12.87 -16.32 2.13
C ALA A 25 12.37 -14.88 2.05
N ARG A 26 11.66 -14.38 3.09
CA ARG A 26 11.21 -13.00 3.17
C ARG A 26 12.39 -12.02 3.11
N GLY A 27 13.46 -12.27 3.85
CA GLY A 27 14.67 -11.42 3.85
C GLY A 27 15.37 -11.33 2.48
N LYS A 28 15.27 -12.41 1.67
CA LYS A 28 15.84 -12.45 0.31
C LYS A 28 14.92 -11.91 -0.78
N LEU A 29 13.62 -12.10 -0.64
CA LEU A 29 12.63 -11.80 -1.67
C LEU A 29 11.98 -10.42 -1.53
N VAL A 30 11.94 -9.88 -0.30
CA VAL A 30 11.40 -8.53 -0.09
C VAL A 30 12.51 -7.53 -0.32
N SER A 31 12.29 -6.64 -1.28
CA SER A 31 13.18 -5.50 -1.53
C SER A 31 13.31 -4.68 -0.23
N SER A 32 14.46 -4.74 0.40
CA SER A 32 14.78 -3.96 1.59
C SER A 32 15.75 -2.86 1.19
N GLY A 33 15.32 -1.63 1.30
CA GLY A 33 16.10 -0.44 0.96
C GLY A 33 15.18 0.76 0.87
N ASP A 34 15.78 1.92 0.76
CA ASP A 34 15.05 3.14 0.49
C ASP A 34 14.92 3.34 -1.01
N VAL A 35 13.77 3.79 -1.44
CA VAL A 35 13.45 4.13 -2.82
C VAL A 35 12.99 5.58 -2.91
N ASN A 36 13.22 6.19 -4.06
CA ASN A 36 12.80 7.55 -4.31
C ASN A 36 11.48 7.55 -5.09
N ILE A 37 10.49 8.28 -4.59
CA ILE A 37 9.24 8.54 -5.30
C ILE A 37 9.24 10.00 -5.74
N THR A 38 9.23 10.22 -7.04
CA THR A 38 9.07 11.56 -7.62
C THR A 38 7.59 11.81 -7.90
N ILE A 39 7.04 12.84 -7.27
CA ILE A 39 5.63 13.20 -7.31
C ILE A 39 5.48 14.46 -8.15
N ASN A 40 4.66 14.42 -9.20
CA ASN A 40 4.36 15.52 -10.13
C ASN A 40 5.62 16.16 -10.75
N GLY A 41 6.76 15.45 -10.76
CA GLY A 41 8.03 15.98 -11.28
C GLY A 41 8.74 17.00 -10.39
N GLU A 42 8.12 17.44 -9.30
CA GLU A 42 8.64 18.53 -8.45
C GLU A 42 9.17 18.01 -7.11
N LYS A 43 8.45 17.11 -6.47
CA LYS A 43 8.78 16.63 -5.13
C LYS A 43 9.31 15.20 -5.17
N THR A 44 10.52 14.99 -4.67
CA THR A 44 11.07 13.64 -4.48
C THR A 44 11.13 13.33 -3.00
N VAL A 45 10.53 12.21 -2.61
CA VAL A 45 10.52 11.70 -1.24
C VAL A 45 11.26 10.36 -1.19
N LYS A 46 12.04 10.16 -0.15
CA LYS A 46 12.77 8.93 0.11
C LYS A 46 12.00 8.09 1.13
N VAL A 47 11.59 6.92 0.73
CA VAL A 47 10.68 6.06 1.50
C VAL A 47 11.18 4.62 1.55
N PRO A 48 10.86 3.84 2.59
CA PRO A 48 11.22 2.44 2.63
C PRO A 48 10.44 1.64 1.57
N ALA A 49 11.14 0.75 0.88
CA ALA A 49 10.52 -0.18 -0.05
C ALA A 49 9.66 -1.24 0.67
N GLY A 50 8.70 -1.82 -0.06
CA GLY A 50 7.88 -2.94 0.41
C GLY A 50 6.46 -2.56 0.84
N GLY A 51 6.18 -1.28 1.08
CA GLY A 51 4.85 -0.78 1.42
C GLY A 51 3.90 -0.67 0.21
N LYS A 52 2.62 -0.41 0.47
CA LYS A 52 1.67 0.01 -0.56
C LYS A 52 1.82 1.51 -0.79
N LEU A 53 1.71 1.96 -2.05
CA LEU A 53 1.89 3.35 -2.43
C LEU A 53 0.95 4.29 -1.65
N LEU A 54 -0.32 3.92 -1.47
CA LEU A 54 -1.29 4.70 -0.69
C LEU A 54 -0.80 4.98 0.75
N GLN A 55 -0.32 3.96 1.44
CA GLN A 55 0.16 4.08 2.82
C GLN A 55 1.46 4.89 2.89
N THR A 56 2.33 4.68 1.93
CA THR A 56 3.59 5.40 1.81
C THR A 56 3.36 6.90 1.59
N LEU A 57 2.43 7.27 0.70
CA LEU A 57 2.05 8.66 0.47
C LEU A 57 1.42 9.29 1.72
N ALA A 58 0.55 8.55 2.42
CA ALA A 58 -0.05 9.03 3.67
C ALA A 58 1.00 9.30 4.77
N ALA A 59 2.05 8.48 4.86
CA ALA A 59 3.18 8.72 5.79
C ALA A 59 3.91 10.03 5.46
N GLU A 60 3.99 10.39 4.17
CA GLU A 60 4.55 11.66 3.68
C GLU A 60 3.55 12.83 3.70
N LYS A 61 2.43 12.68 4.41
CA LYS A 61 1.34 13.66 4.54
C LYS A 61 0.61 14.00 3.23
N LEU A 62 0.66 13.09 2.26
CA LEU A 62 -0.10 13.17 1.02
C LEU A 62 -1.29 12.21 1.11
N PHE A 63 -2.47 12.75 1.34
CA PHE A 63 -3.67 11.97 1.62
C PHE A 63 -4.48 11.76 0.34
N VAL A 64 -4.19 10.67 -0.36
CA VAL A 64 -5.00 10.25 -1.52
C VAL A 64 -6.34 9.69 -1.04
N PRO A 65 -7.49 10.13 -1.60
CA PRO A 65 -8.79 9.67 -1.18
C PRO A 65 -8.93 8.15 -1.23
N SER A 66 -9.49 7.54 -0.18
CA SER A 66 -9.66 6.09 -0.12
C SER A 66 -10.78 5.71 0.85
N ALA A 67 -12.03 5.75 0.40
CA ALA A 67 -13.19 5.41 1.22
C ALA A 67 -13.20 3.95 1.71
N CYS A 68 -12.56 3.02 0.96
CA CYS A 68 -12.46 1.61 1.34
C CYS A 68 -11.28 1.31 2.27
N GLY A 69 -10.52 2.31 2.74
CA GLY A 69 -9.35 2.11 3.58
C GLY A 69 -8.20 1.33 2.90
N GLY A 70 -8.13 1.33 1.57
CA GLY A 70 -7.08 0.64 0.82
C GLY A 70 -7.44 -0.80 0.40
N GLY A 71 -8.73 -1.16 0.47
CA GLY A 71 -9.24 -2.48 0.07
C GLY A 71 -9.33 -2.70 -1.45
N GLY A 72 -9.17 -1.66 -2.27
CA GLY A 72 -9.21 -1.76 -3.74
C GLY A 72 -10.61 -1.78 -4.35
N THR A 73 -11.65 -1.43 -3.59
CA THR A 73 -13.06 -1.56 -4.03
C THR A 73 -13.73 -0.25 -4.40
N CYS A 74 -13.23 0.91 -3.94
CA CYS A 74 -13.89 2.19 -4.19
C CYS A 74 -13.32 2.97 -5.38
N ALA A 75 -12.17 2.57 -5.92
CA ALA A 75 -11.46 3.21 -7.03
C ALA A 75 -11.11 4.71 -6.83
N MET A 76 -11.25 5.26 -5.63
CA MET A 76 -11.00 6.69 -5.37
C MET A 76 -9.50 7.03 -5.33
N CYS A 77 -8.65 6.05 -5.05
CA CYS A 77 -7.19 6.26 -4.95
C CYS A 77 -6.47 6.15 -6.30
N LYS A 78 -7.10 6.62 -7.38
CA LYS A 78 -6.47 6.64 -8.70
C LYS A 78 -5.32 7.63 -8.75
N CYS A 79 -4.20 7.22 -9.29
CA CYS A 79 -3.04 8.05 -9.62
C CYS A 79 -2.38 7.49 -10.88
N GLN A 80 -1.60 8.31 -11.58
CA GLN A 80 -0.82 7.82 -12.70
C GLN A 80 0.56 7.40 -12.19
N VAL A 81 1.01 6.23 -12.62
CA VAL A 81 2.33 5.68 -12.27
C VAL A 81 3.10 5.44 -13.54
N PHE A 82 4.03 6.33 -13.85
CA PHE A 82 4.81 6.29 -15.08
C PHE A 82 5.97 5.31 -15.01
N GLU A 83 6.61 5.19 -13.84
CA GLU A 83 7.75 4.29 -13.63
C GLU A 83 7.62 3.58 -12.27
N GLY A 84 8.09 2.35 -12.18
CA GLY A 84 8.18 1.60 -10.92
C GLY A 84 6.87 0.98 -10.41
N GLY A 85 5.77 1.08 -11.17
CA GLY A 85 4.46 0.55 -10.78
C GLY A 85 4.24 -0.93 -11.08
N GLY A 86 5.09 -1.53 -11.94
CA GLY A 86 4.89 -2.86 -12.48
C GLY A 86 3.61 -2.98 -13.32
N ASP A 87 3.24 -4.21 -13.68
CA ASP A 87 2.05 -4.47 -14.48
C ASP A 87 0.76 -4.24 -13.71
N ILE A 88 -0.32 -3.92 -14.44
CA ILE A 88 -1.65 -3.76 -13.87
C ILE A 88 -2.14 -5.08 -13.26
N LEU A 89 -2.65 -5.01 -12.05
CA LEU A 89 -3.11 -6.21 -11.34
C LEU A 89 -4.54 -6.58 -11.75
N PRO A 90 -4.91 -7.88 -11.76
CA PRO A 90 -6.28 -8.31 -12.00
C PRO A 90 -7.31 -7.64 -11.10
N THR A 91 -6.93 -7.28 -9.87
CA THR A 91 -7.77 -6.54 -8.92
C THR A 91 -8.04 -5.09 -9.32
N GLU A 92 -7.22 -4.51 -10.18
CA GLU A 92 -7.37 -3.14 -10.67
C GLU A 92 -8.21 -3.08 -11.96
N THR A 93 -8.22 -4.16 -12.75
CA THR A 93 -8.89 -4.18 -14.07
C THR A 93 -10.40 -4.00 -14.01
N SER A 94 -11.02 -4.24 -12.85
CA SER A 94 -12.44 -3.96 -12.64
C SER A 94 -12.75 -2.47 -12.45
N HIS A 95 -11.73 -1.65 -12.14
CA HIS A 95 -11.86 -0.23 -11.80
C HIS A 95 -11.08 0.70 -12.74
N ILE A 96 -10.13 0.15 -13.48
CA ILE A 96 -9.31 0.86 -14.46
C ILE A 96 -9.71 0.38 -15.84
N SER A 97 -10.25 1.27 -16.64
CA SER A 97 -10.62 0.99 -18.03
C SER A 97 -9.37 0.82 -18.91
N ARG A 98 -9.55 0.21 -20.09
CA ARG A 98 -8.46 0.03 -21.05
C ARG A 98 -7.78 1.34 -21.50
N PRO A 99 -8.50 2.45 -21.73
CA PRO A 99 -7.86 3.74 -21.99
C PRO A 99 -7.04 4.24 -20.80
N GLU A 100 -7.59 4.22 -19.59
CA GLU A 100 -6.89 4.63 -18.38
C GLU A 100 -5.62 3.81 -18.12
N ALA A 101 -5.67 2.50 -18.38
CA ALA A 101 -4.50 1.64 -18.27
C ALA A 101 -3.37 2.05 -19.24
N LYS A 102 -3.71 2.52 -20.46
CA LYS A 102 -2.74 3.04 -21.43
C LYS A 102 -2.14 4.39 -21.00
N GLU A 103 -2.87 5.16 -20.21
CA GLU A 103 -2.43 6.42 -19.62
C GLU A 103 -1.73 6.22 -18.26
N ASN A 104 -1.37 4.99 -17.92
CA ASN A 104 -0.69 4.61 -16.67
C ASN A 104 -1.49 4.87 -15.39
N TRP A 105 -2.82 4.94 -15.49
CA TRP A 105 -3.65 5.02 -14.29
C TRP A 105 -3.60 3.72 -13.49
N ARG A 106 -3.45 3.84 -12.18
CA ARG A 106 -3.35 2.73 -11.24
C ARG A 106 -4.10 3.07 -9.95
N LEU A 107 -4.40 2.05 -9.15
CA LEU A 107 -4.93 2.23 -7.80
C LEU A 107 -3.77 2.26 -6.80
N ALA A 108 -3.50 3.41 -6.17
CA ALA A 108 -2.41 3.57 -5.22
C ALA A 108 -2.44 2.53 -4.08
N CYS A 109 -3.62 2.03 -3.70
CA CYS A 109 -3.76 1.00 -2.67
C CYS A 109 -3.35 -0.40 -3.15
N GLN A 110 -3.22 -0.65 -4.45
CA GLN A 110 -2.81 -1.94 -5.01
C GLN A 110 -1.34 -1.94 -5.44
N VAL A 111 -0.80 -0.78 -5.81
CA VAL A 111 0.60 -0.64 -6.22
C VAL A 111 1.53 -0.81 -5.02
N LYS A 112 2.56 -1.65 -5.17
CA LYS A 112 3.63 -1.83 -4.18
C LYS A 112 4.84 -1.01 -4.56
N VAL A 113 5.41 -0.33 -3.57
CA VAL A 113 6.66 0.43 -3.71
C VAL A 113 7.83 -0.55 -3.64
N LYS A 114 8.43 -0.90 -4.79
CA LYS A 114 9.54 -1.86 -4.87
C LYS A 114 10.85 -1.24 -5.34
N GLU A 115 10.75 -0.22 -6.15
CA GLU A 115 11.84 0.47 -6.82
C GLU A 115 11.53 1.96 -6.93
N ASN A 116 12.43 2.74 -7.51
CA ASN A 116 12.18 4.17 -7.73
C ASN A 116 10.94 4.36 -8.61
N MET A 117 10.10 5.31 -8.23
CA MET A 117 8.82 5.53 -8.88
C MET A 117 8.69 6.97 -9.35
N LYS A 118 8.02 7.15 -10.48
CA LYS A 118 7.50 8.46 -10.91
C LYS A 118 5.99 8.39 -10.97
N ILE A 119 5.34 9.24 -10.20
CA ILE A 119 3.89 9.28 -10.08
C ILE A 119 3.35 10.68 -10.33
N HIS A 120 2.13 10.73 -10.82
CA HIS A 120 1.33 11.94 -10.86
C HIS A 120 0.07 11.73 -10.04
N VAL A 121 -0.11 12.62 -9.08
CA VAL A 121 -1.26 12.64 -8.19
C VAL A 121 -2.08 13.89 -8.54
N PRO A 122 -3.41 13.79 -8.68
CA PRO A 122 -4.25 14.95 -8.96
C PRO A 122 -4.03 16.10 -7.97
N ASP A 123 -4.04 17.33 -8.46
CA ASP A 123 -3.74 18.53 -7.64
C ASP A 123 -4.68 18.73 -6.47
N GLU A 124 -5.91 18.20 -6.57
CA GLU A 124 -6.91 18.21 -5.50
C GLU A 124 -6.39 17.56 -4.19
N VAL A 125 -5.50 16.57 -4.30
CA VAL A 125 -4.91 15.88 -3.13
C VAL A 125 -3.99 16.80 -2.33
N PHE A 126 -3.35 17.78 -2.96
CA PHE A 126 -2.46 18.73 -2.29
C PHE A 126 -3.22 19.82 -1.53
N SER A 127 -4.48 20.04 -1.85
CA SER A 127 -5.35 21.01 -1.17
C SER A 127 -5.98 20.44 0.12
N VAL A 128 -5.86 19.14 0.37
CA VAL A 128 -6.43 18.49 1.56
C VAL A 128 -5.62 18.84 2.79
N GLN A 129 -6.23 19.56 3.72
CA GLN A 129 -5.67 19.90 5.02
C GLN A 129 -6.34 19.11 6.13
N LYS A 130 -5.57 18.70 7.12
CA LYS A 130 -6.12 18.12 8.34
C LYS A 130 -6.58 19.23 9.27
N TRP A 131 -7.88 19.21 9.60
CA TRP A 131 -8.47 20.12 10.56
C TRP A 131 -8.77 19.38 11.86
N ASP A 132 -8.32 19.91 12.98
CA ASP A 132 -8.72 19.41 14.28
C ASP A 132 -10.02 20.14 14.70
N CYS A 133 -11.13 19.41 14.70
CA CYS A 133 -12.45 19.94 15.00
C CYS A 133 -12.95 19.41 16.34
N THR A 134 -13.54 20.28 17.15
CA THR A 134 -14.23 19.89 18.39
C THR A 134 -15.73 19.92 18.15
N VAL A 135 -16.42 18.82 18.43
CA VAL A 135 -17.88 18.76 18.34
C VAL A 135 -18.49 19.64 19.43
N LYS A 136 -19.19 20.72 19.06
CA LYS A 136 -19.87 21.62 20.00
C LYS A 136 -21.23 21.11 20.46
N SER A 137 -21.96 20.45 19.56
CA SER A 137 -23.28 19.89 19.88
C SER A 137 -23.57 18.72 18.96
N ASN A 138 -24.22 17.70 19.49
CA ASN A 138 -24.74 16.58 18.73
C ASN A 138 -26.24 16.47 19.04
N THR A 139 -27.10 16.87 18.09
CA THR A 139 -28.55 16.80 18.19
C THR A 139 -29.07 15.87 17.13
N ASP A 140 -29.98 14.97 17.50
CA ASP A 140 -30.67 14.10 16.53
C ASP A 140 -31.57 14.98 15.63
N VAL A 141 -31.29 14.92 14.33
CA VAL A 141 -32.08 15.59 13.27
C VAL A 141 -32.93 14.59 12.47
N ALA A 142 -33.03 13.34 12.93
CA ALA A 142 -33.90 12.36 12.33
C ALA A 142 -35.35 12.62 12.78
N THR A 143 -36.20 12.94 11.83
CA THR A 143 -37.65 12.97 11.94
C THR A 143 -38.25 11.69 11.42
#